data_07ee3178f7b4d82ff5e0d8698b8016bb
#
_entry.id   07ee3178f7b4d82ff5e0d8698b8016bb
#
_cell.length_a   1.000
_cell.length_b   1.000
_cell.length_c   1.000
_cell.angle_alpha   90.00
_cell.angle_beta   90.00
_cell.angle_gamma   90.00
#
_symmetry.space_group_name_H-M   'P 1'
#
loop_
_entity.id
_entity.type
_entity.pdbx_description
1 polymer ?
#
loop_
_entity_poly.entity_id
_entity_poly.type
_entity_poly.pdbx_seq_one_letter_code
_entity_poly.pdbx_strand_id
1 'polypeptide(L)'
;MRPVNVPPLRVTDPKAFGRVAVLMGGTSAEREVSLDSGRNVLEALRSRGVDAHAVDGIPALVQALAEKRFDRVFNILHGNKGGGEDGVLQGLCEALGVPLTGSGVLGSALAMDKIRSKQVWLALGLPTPRYVRLSPGDDVKAAARELGLPVIVKPACEGSSVGVSRVFDEAGLQSAVELAAGYPGESR
;
A
#
# COMPACT_ATOMS: atom_id res chain seq x y z
N MET A 1 -0.01 -17.89 23.09
CA MET A 1 -0.53 -16.66 22.44
C MET A 1 -1.36 -15.88 23.46
N ARG A 2 -1.06 -14.61 23.69
CA ARG A 2 -1.95 -13.77 24.50
C ARG A 2 -3.23 -13.51 23.70
N PRO A 3 -4.43 -13.60 24.27
CA PRO A 3 -5.65 -13.28 23.56
C PRO A 3 -5.61 -11.81 23.14
N VAL A 4 -5.87 -11.56 21.85
CA VAL A 4 -6.01 -10.19 21.32
C VAL A 4 -7.29 -9.64 21.92
N ASN A 5 -7.17 -8.62 22.76
CA ASN A 5 -8.33 -7.93 23.30
C ASN A 5 -8.90 -7.02 22.19
N VAL A 6 -9.91 -7.53 21.48
CA VAL A 6 -10.60 -6.76 20.44
C VAL A 6 -11.57 -5.82 21.16
N PRO A 7 -11.40 -4.49 21.02
CA PRO A 7 -12.34 -3.55 21.63
C PRO A 7 -13.75 -3.76 21.05
N PRO A 8 -14.81 -3.49 21.83
CA PRO A 8 -16.18 -3.62 21.36
C PRO A 8 -16.42 -2.72 20.15
N LEU A 9 -17.26 -3.16 19.22
CA LEU A 9 -17.66 -2.37 18.06
C LEU A 9 -18.31 -1.07 18.54
N ARG A 10 -17.78 0.05 18.03
CA ARG A 10 -18.33 1.39 18.35
C ARG A 10 -19.64 1.67 17.63
N VAL A 11 -19.85 1.02 16.49
CA VAL A 11 -21.03 1.16 15.63
C VAL A 11 -21.63 -0.22 15.47
N THR A 12 -22.86 -0.41 15.92
CA THR A 12 -23.60 -1.67 15.84
C THR A 12 -24.73 -1.62 14.81
N ASP A 13 -25.24 -0.42 14.48
CA ASP A 13 -26.22 -0.22 13.42
C ASP A 13 -25.52 0.01 12.08
N PRO A 14 -25.68 -0.90 11.09
CA PRO A 14 -25.06 -0.74 9.78
C PRO A 14 -25.55 0.50 9.03
N LYS A 15 -26.73 1.05 9.32
CA LYS A 15 -27.24 2.28 8.72
C LYS A 15 -26.44 3.51 9.14
N ALA A 16 -25.78 3.48 10.28
CA ALA A 16 -24.92 4.58 10.77
C ALA A 16 -23.67 4.79 9.89
N PHE A 17 -23.33 3.84 9.01
CA PHE A 17 -22.25 4.04 8.05
C PHE A 17 -22.65 4.93 6.87
N GLY A 18 -23.97 5.16 6.62
CA GLY A 18 -24.41 5.84 5.42
C GLY A 18 -24.11 5.03 4.14
N ARG A 19 -23.95 5.75 3.02
CA ARG A 19 -23.59 5.14 1.73
C ARG A 19 -22.08 4.94 1.65
N VAL A 20 -21.65 3.70 1.47
CA VAL A 20 -20.24 3.31 1.46
C VAL A 20 -19.77 3.02 0.04
N ALA A 21 -18.78 3.77 -0.45
CA ALA A 21 -18.06 3.41 -1.67
C ALA A 21 -17.04 2.32 -1.36
N VAL A 22 -17.17 1.15 -1.96
CA VAL A 22 -16.12 0.12 -1.97
C VAL A 22 -15.24 0.38 -3.17
N LEU A 23 -14.11 1.05 -2.93
CA LEU A 23 -13.18 1.49 -3.96
C LEU A 23 -12.24 0.35 -4.32
N MET A 24 -12.33 -0.13 -5.56
CA MET A 24 -11.61 -1.29 -6.07
C MET A 24 -11.08 -1.04 -7.49
N GLY A 25 -10.34 -1.98 -8.05
CA GLY A 25 -9.84 -1.93 -9.43
C GLY A 25 -8.68 -0.95 -9.59
N GLY A 26 -8.94 0.20 -10.20
CA GLY A 26 -7.90 1.20 -10.47
C GLY A 26 -6.97 0.82 -11.62
N THR A 27 -5.76 1.41 -11.67
CA THR A 27 -4.83 1.30 -12.80
C THR A 27 -3.51 0.60 -12.47
N SER A 28 -3.34 0.11 -11.23
CA SER A 28 -2.11 -0.58 -10.82
C SER A 28 -1.99 -1.98 -11.45
N ALA A 29 -0.80 -2.55 -11.40
CA ALA A 29 -0.57 -3.93 -11.82
C ALA A 29 -1.37 -4.95 -11.00
N GLU A 30 -1.88 -4.56 -9.83
CA GLU A 30 -2.67 -5.40 -8.92
C GLU A 30 -4.19 -5.22 -9.09
N ARG A 31 -4.63 -4.63 -10.23
CA ARG A 31 -6.05 -4.35 -10.52
C ARG A 31 -6.96 -5.57 -10.30
N GLU A 32 -6.59 -6.72 -10.83
CA GLU A 32 -7.42 -7.92 -10.73
C GLU A 32 -7.55 -8.43 -9.30
N VAL A 33 -6.47 -8.34 -8.52
CA VAL A 33 -6.47 -8.67 -7.08
C VAL A 33 -7.41 -7.72 -6.32
N SER A 34 -7.36 -6.43 -6.65
CA SER A 34 -8.23 -5.41 -6.07
C SER A 34 -9.70 -5.64 -6.41
N LEU A 35 -10.01 -6.00 -7.64
CA LEU A 35 -11.37 -6.31 -8.07
C LEU A 35 -11.93 -7.55 -7.36
N ASP A 36 -11.12 -8.61 -7.23
CA ASP A 36 -11.54 -9.83 -6.54
C ASP A 36 -11.79 -9.60 -5.05
N SER A 37 -10.82 -8.98 -4.38
CA SER A 37 -10.95 -8.60 -2.97
C SER A 37 -12.12 -7.65 -2.74
N GLY A 38 -12.31 -6.68 -3.65
CA GLY A 38 -13.39 -5.71 -3.58
C GLY A 38 -14.77 -6.33 -3.73
N ARG A 39 -14.94 -7.33 -4.60
CA ARG A 39 -16.21 -8.09 -4.72
C ARG A 39 -16.53 -8.79 -3.40
N ASN A 40 -15.56 -9.47 -2.81
CA ASN A 40 -15.75 -10.17 -1.53
C ASN A 40 -16.12 -9.19 -0.40
N VAL A 41 -15.45 -8.04 -0.31
CA VAL A 41 -15.78 -7.00 0.67
C VAL A 41 -17.18 -6.43 0.45
N LEU A 42 -17.53 -6.13 -0.80
CA LEU A 42 -18.85 -5.59 -1.16
C LEU A 42 -19.98 -6.53 -0.75
N GLU A 43 -19.83 -7.82 -1.05
CA GLU A 43 -20.79 -8.85 -0.66
C GLU A 43 -20.91 -8.97 0.86
N ALA A 44 -19.75 -9.00 1.58
CA ALA A 44 -19.72 -9.08 3.03
C ALA A 44 -20.38 -7.86 3.71
N LEU A 45 -20.17 -6.65 3.20
CA LEU A 45 -20.81 -5.44 3.73
C LEU A 45 -22.32 -5.45 3.50
N ARG A 46 -22.76 -5.81 2.29
CA ARG A 46 -24.18 -5.90 1.94
C ARG A 46 -24.91 -6.98 2.74
N SER A 47 -24.31 -8.13 2.95
CA SER A 47 -24.88 -9.21 3.77
C SER A 47 -25.10 -8.81 5.23
N ARG A 48 -24.40 -7.78 5.69
CA ARG A 48 -24.53 -7.19 7.04
C ARG A 48 -25.43 -5.95 7.07
N GLY A 49 -26.11 -5.63 5.97
CA GLY A 49 -27.06 -4.51 5.89
C GLY A 49 -26.42 -3.14 5.66
N VAL A 50 -25.14 -3.08 5.30
CA VAL A 50 -24.48 -1.82 4.92
C VAL A 50 -24.86 -1.43 3.50
N ASP A 51 -25.23 -0.17 3.28
CA ASP A 51 -25.50 0.39 1.94
C ASP A 51 -24.18 0.64 1.19
N ALA A 52 -23.66 -0.43 0.57
CA ALA A 52 -22.34 -0.47 -0.06
C ALA A 52 -22.42 -0.61 -1.58
N HIS A 53 -21.59 0.16 -2.29
CA HIS A 53 -21.56 0.23 -3.75
C HIS A 53 -20.14 0.16 -4.28
N ALA A 54 -19.94 -0.57 -5.39
CA ALA A 54 -18.64 -0.64 -6.05
C ALA A 54 -18.32 0.68 -6.76
N VAL A 55 -17.06 1.09 -6.66
CA VAL A 55 -16.48 2.23 -7.39
C VAL A 55 -15.14 1.79 -7.96
N ASP A 56 -14.93 1.94 -9.27
CA ASP A 56 -13.69 1.51 -9.94
C ASP A 56 -12.73 2.68 -10.10
N GLY A 57 -11.69 2.67 -9.28
CA GLY A 57 -10.58 3.62 -9.35
C GLY A 57 -10.89 5.02 -8.83
N ILE A 58 -9.81 5.79 -8.64
CA ILE A 58 -9.87 7.14 -8.06
C ILE A 58 -10.65 8.13 -8.94
N PRO A 59 -10.54 8.15 -10.28
CA PRO A 59 -11.29 9.09 -11.10
C PRO A 59 -12.83 8.99 -10.91
N ALA A 60 -13.36 7.76 -10.88
CA ALA A 60 -14.79 7.54 -10.63
C ALA A 60 -15.19 7.95 -9.20
N LEU A 61 -14.31 7.72 -8.22
CA LEU A 61 -14.53 8.16 -6.85
C LEU A 61 -14.60 9.69 -6.75
N VAL A 62 -13.67 10.42 -7.39
CA VAL A 62 -13.64 11.89 -7.39
C VAL A 62 -14.99 12.45 -7.87
N GLN A 63 -15.49 11.94 -9.00
CA GLN A 63 -16.79 12.37 -9.53
C GLN A 63 -17.92 12.07 -8.52
N ALA A 64 -17.95 10.86 -7.98
CA ALA A 64 -18.99 10.43 -7.06
C ALA A 64 -18.99 11.22 -5.75
N LEU A 65 -17.81 11.62 -5.24
CA LEU A 65 -17.69 12.45 -4.06
C LEU A 65 -18.10 13.91 -4.33
N ALA A 66 -17.75 14.46 -5.49
CA ALA A 66 -18.21 15.79 -5.90
C ALA A 66 -19.77 15.86 -5.97
N GLU A 67 -20.41 14.79 -6.40
CA GLU A 67 -21.87 14.63 -6.43
C GLU A 67 -22.47 14.26 -5.05
N LYS A 68 -21.67 14.16 -3.99
CA LYS A 68 -22.06 13.77 -2.63
C LYS A 68 -22.80 12.42 -2.57
N ARG A 69 -22.38 11.48 -3.41
CA ARG A 69 -23.03 10.15 -3.51
C ARG A 69 -22.67 9.22 -2.38
N PHE A 70 -21.54 9.45 -1.68
CA PHE A 70 -21.02 8.58 -0.64
C PHE A 70 -20.64 9.36 0.61
N ASP A 71 -20.85 8.72 1.74
CA ASP A 71 -20.54 9.26 3.07
C ASP A 71 -19.22 8.71 3.61
N ARG A 72 -18.73 7.58 3.05
CA ARG A 72 -17.48 6.89 3.45
C ARG A 72 -16.88 6.15 2.27
N VAL A 73 -15.59 5.86 2.39
CA VAL A 73 -14.85 5.03 1.43
C VAL A 73 -14.24 3.84 2.15
N PHE A 74 -14.52 2.64 1.65
CA PHE A 74 -13.78 1.43 1.97
C PHE A 74 -12.74 1.22 0.86
N ASN A 75 -11.46 1.43 1.19
CA ASN A 75 -10.38 1.31 0.22
C ASN A 75 -9.89 -0.12 0.11
N ILE A 76 -9.91 -0.65 -1.09
CA ILE A 76 -9.32 -1.94 -1.45
C ILE A 76 -8.48 -1.82 -2.74
N LEU A 77 -8.06 -0.59 -3.09
CA LEU A 77 -7.04 -0.39 -4.10
C LEU A 77 -5.68 -0.85 -3.58
N HIS A 78 -4.81 -1.24 -4.49
CA HIS A 78 -3.45 -1.66 -4.21
C HIS A 78 -2.45 -0.86 -5.05
N GLY A 79 -1.25 -0.66 -4.50
CA GLY A 79 -0.13 -0.03 -5.19
C GLY A 79 0.01 1.47 -4.94
N ASN A 80 1.08 2.02 -5.53
CA ASN A 80 1.44 3.43 -5.50
C ASN A 80 0.87 4.20 -6.72
N LYS A 81 1.21 5.49 -6.84
CA LYS A 81 0.88 6.37 -7.99
C LYS A 81 -0.61 6.34 -8.37
N GLY A 82 -1.47 6.47 -7.37
CA GLY A 82 -2.91 6.38 -7.57
C GLY A 82 -3.45 4.97 -7.40
N GLY A 83 -2.63 4.01 -6.95
CA GLY A 83 -3.06 2.68 -6.52
C GLY A 83 -3.76 2.66 -5.17
N GLY A 84 -3.78 3.77 -4.43
CA GLY A 84 -4.57 3.93 -3.21
C GLY A 84 -3.85 3.62 -1.89
N GLU A 85 -2.54 3.31 -1.91
CA GLU A 85 -1.78 2.97 -0.69
C GLU A 85 -0.70 4.00 -0.34
N ASP A 86 -0.45 5.00 -1.20
CA ASP A 86 0.70 5.92 -1.13
C ASP A 86 0.40 7.29 -0.49
N GLY A 87 -0.79 7.48 0.06
CA GLY A 87 -1.21 8.74 0.67
C GLY A 87 -2.02 9.66 -0.25
N VAL A 88 -2.02 9.45 -1.57
CA VAL A 88 -2.74 10.30 -2.53
C VAL A 88 -4.25 10.20 -2.34
N LEU A 89 -4.79 8.98 -2.29
CA LEU A 89 -6.21 8.74 -2.01
C LEU A 89 -6.60 9.24 -0.61
N GLN A 90 -5.74 8.98 0.36
CA GLN A 90 -5.95 9.42 1.74
C GLN A 90 -6.05 10.92 1.83
N GLY A 91 -5.16 11.67 1.13
CA GLY A 91 -5.18 13.13 1.07
C GLY A 91 -6.43 13.68 0.38
N LEU A 92 -6.90 13.03 -0.68
CA LEU A 92 -8.17 13.40 -1.33
C LEU A 92 -9.35 13.28 -0.36
N CYS A 93 -9.48 12.13 0.30
CA CYS A 93 -10.59 11.90 1.23
C CYS A 93 -10.52 12.83 2.45
N GLU A 94 -9.31 13.06 3.01
CA GLU A 94 -9.08 13.98 4.12
C GLU A 94 -9.45 15.42 3.76
N ALA A 95 -9.02 15.89 2.58
CA ALA A 95 -9.34 17.23 2.09
C ALA A 95 -10.85 17.45 1.85
N LEU A 96 -11.59 16.40 1.51
CA LEU A 96 -13.04 16.44 1.32
C LEU A 96 -13.82 16.12 2.61
N GLY A 97 -13.15 15.81 3.72
CA GLY A 97 -13.80 15.43 4.98
C GLY A 97 -14.53 14.08 4.90
N VAL A 98 -14.15 13.20 3.97
CA VAL A 98 -14.77 11.88 3.77
C VAL A 98 -13.96 10.81 4.50
N PRO A 99 -14.54 10.10 5.49
CA PRO A 99 -13.85 9.02 6.19
C PRO A 99 -13.42 7.89 5.24
N LEU A 100 -12.19 7.43 5.42
CA LEU A 100 -11.57 6.35 4.66
C LEU A 100 -11.10 5.24 5.61
N THR A 101 -11.21 3.98 5.20
CA THR A 101 -10.61 2.85 5.92
C THR A 101 -9.10 2.83 5.76
N GLY A 102 -8.39 2.48 6.84
CA GLY A 102 -6.92 2.34 6.83
C GLY A 102 -6.20 3.51 7.49
N SER A 103 -4.92 3.63 7.17
CA SER A 103 -4.04 4.70 7.68
C SER A 103 -4.33 6.04 7.01
N GLY A 104 -3.99 7.15 7.68
CA GLY A 104 -4.01 8.48 7.07
C GLY A 104 -2.85 8.71 6.11
N VAL A 105 -2.75 9.95 5.60
CA VAL A 105 -1.77 10.37 4.57
C VAL A 105 -0.35 9.97 4.92
N LEU A 106 0.14 10.44 6.08
CA LEU A 106 1.54 10.20 6.49
C LEU A 106 1.84 8.71 6.67
N GLY A 107 0.95 7.97 7.33
CA GLY A 107 1.13 6.54 7.57
C GLY A 107 1.18 5.74 6.28
N SER A 108 0.29 6.03 5.33
CA SER A 108 0.25 5.38 4.02
C SER A 108 1.49 5.69 3.19
N ALA A 109 1.84 6.98 3.04
CA ALA A 109 3.01 7.40 2.29
C ALA A 109 4.31 6.80 2.85
N LEU A 110 4.47 6.83 4.18
CA LEU A 110 5.65 6.27 4.84
C LEU A 110 5.74 4.75 4.67
N ALA A 111 4.62 4.02 4.81
CA ALA A 111 4.59 2.57 4.70
C ALA A 111 4.93 2.07 3.28
N MET A 112 4.59 2.85 2.25
CA MET A 112 4.94 2.52 0.86
C MET A 112 6.43 2.72 0.55
N ASP A 113 7.16 3.54 1.32
CA ASP A 113 8.60 3.75 1.15
C ASP A 113 9.40 2.89 2.13
N LYS A 114 10.00 1.82 1.63
CA LYS A 114 10.78 0.87 2.44
C LYS A 114 12.01 1.49 3.08
N ILE A 115 12.60 2.49 2.42
CA ILE A 115 13.81 3.17 2.92
C ILE A 115 13.43 4.06 4.10
N ARG A 116 12.41 4.90 3.93
CA ARG A 116 11.91 5.79 4.98
C ARG A 116 11.32 5.01 6.16
N SER A 117 10.56 3.94 5.89
CA SER A 117 10.08 3.03 6.93
C SER A 117 11.24 2.49 7.78
N LYS A 118 12.30 2.00 7.14
CA LYS A 118 13.48 1.49 7.86
C LYS A 118 14.21 2.58 8.66
N GLN A 119 14.32 3.80 8.12
CA GLN A 119 14.92 4.93 8.83
C GLN A 119 14.14 5.25 10.11
N VAL A 120 12.81 5.26 10.04
CA VAL A 120 11.95 5.47 11.22
C VAL A 120 12.10 4.33 12.22
N TRP A 121 12.10 3.06 11.77
CA TRP A 121 12.28 1.91 12.66
C TRP A 121 13.62 1.94 13.37
N LEU A 122 14.71 2.27 12.66
CA LEU A 122 16.04 2.41 13.26
C LEU A 122 16.09 3.56 14.28
N ALA A 123 15.49 4.71 13.95
CA ALA A 123 15.41 5.84 14.87
C ALA A 123 14.64 5.53 16.17
N LEU A 124 13.64 4.64 16.08
CA LEU A 124 12.85 4.16 17.22
C LEU A 124 13.45 2.94 17.93
N GLY A 125 14.63 2.46 17.51
CA GLY A 125 15.24 1.26 18.07
C GLY A 125 14.50 -0.05 17.77
N LEU A 126 13.62 -0.07 16.77
CA LEU A 126 12.90 -1.27 16.38
C LEU A 126 13.81 -2.21 15.58
N PRO A 127 13.71 -3.54 15.79
CA PRO A 127 14.52 -4.50 15.06
C PRO A 127 14.12 -4.52 13.57
N THR A 128 15.09 -4.28 12.70
CA THR A 128 14.95 -4.40 11.25
C THR A 128 16.25 -4.94 10.65
N PRO A 129 16.20 -5.80 9.61
CA PRO A 129 17.41 -6.27 8.96
C PRO A 129 18.27 -5.12 8.45
N ARG A 130 19.59 -5.30 8.46
CA ARG A 130 20.52 -4.35 7.83
C ARG A 130 20.16 -4.14 6.37
N TYR A 131 20.42 -2.97 5.83
CA TYR A 131 20.18 -2.65 4.44
C TYR A 131 21.19 -1.65 3.91
N VAL A 132 21.39 -1.68 2.60
CA VAL A 132 22.10 -0.66 1.84
C VAL A 132 21.14 -0.11 0.79
N ARG A 133 21.07 1.22 0.68
CA ARG A 133 20.39 1.88 -0.43
C ARG A 133 21.35 1.96 -1.60
N LEU A 134 20.89 1.52 -2.77
CA LEU A 134 21.63 1.66 -4.01
C LEU A 134 21.00 2.73 -4.90
N SER A 135 21.87 3.53 -5.51
CA SER A 135 21.54 4.49 -6.57
C SER A 135 22.22 4.07 -7.88
N PRO A 136 21.78 4.55 -9.04
CA PRO A 136 22.46 4.27 -10.29
C PRO A 136 23.95 4.65 -10.23
N GLY A 137 24.83 3.70 -10.55
CA GLY A 137 26.29 3.88 -10.53
C GLY A 137 26.98 3.44 -9.23
N ASP A 138 26.25 3.04 -8.20
CA ASP A 138 26.86 2.51 -6.96
C ASP A 138 27.53 1.14 -7.17
N ASP A 139 28.56 0.84 -6.39
CA ASP A 139 29.22 -0.47 -6.39
C ASP A 139 28.35 -1.52 -5.69
N VAL A 140 27.61 -2.27 -6.49
CA VAL A 140 26.71 -3.34 -6.04
C VAL A 140 27.44 -4.43 -5.26
N LYS A 141 28.69 -4.75 -5.66
CA LYS A 141 29.49 -5.80 -4.98
C LYS A 141 29.97 -5.31 -3.61
N ALA A 142 30.33 -4.04 -3.49
CA ALA A 142 30.69 -3.46 -2.18
C ALA A 142 29.50 -3.51 -1.21
N ALA A 143 28.30 -3.15 -1.67
CA ALA A 143 27.08 -3.24 -0.89
C ALA A 143 26.76 -4.68 -0.43
N ALA A 144 26.93 -5.66 -1.31
CA ALA A 144 26.72 -7.06 -0.96
C ALA A 144 27.75 -7.58 0.04
N ARG A 145 29.01 -7.16 -0.08
CA ARG A 145 30.06 -7.49 0.91
C ARG A 145 29.78 -6.90 2.28
N GLU A 146 29.23 -5.70 2.33
CA GLU A 146 28.83 -5.05 3.59
C GLU A 146 27.74 -5.83 4.33
N LEU A 147 26.74 -6.33 3.60
CA LEU A 147 25.60 -7.05 4.18
C LEU A 147 25.90 -8.53 4.46
N GLY A 148 26.71 -9.16 3.63
CA GLY A 148 26.87 -10.62 3.54
C GLY A 148 25.80 -11.27 2.68
N LEU A 149 26.17 -12.33 1.94
CA LEU A 149 25.22 -13.13 1.16
C LEU A 149 24.59 -14.23 2.04
N PRO A 150 23.35 -14.64 1.79
CA PRO A 150 22.44 -14.17 0.74
C PRO A 150 21.77 -12.83 1.06
N VAL A 151 21.42 -12.06 0.01
CA VAL A 151 20.71 -10.79 0.13
C VAL A 151 19.38 -10.80 -0.63
N ILE A 152 18.48 -9.90 -0.25
CA ILE A 152 17.26 -9.59 -0.99
C ILE A 152 17.44 -8.22 -1.64
N VAL A 153 17.36 -8.18 -2.96
CA VAL A 153 17.30 -6.95 -3.76
C VAL A 153 15.86 -6.64 -4.09
N LYS A 154 15.43 -5.40 -3.89
CA LYS A 154 14.03 -5.00 -4.13
C LYS A 154 13.89 -3.51 -4.43
N PRO A 155 12.88 -3.10 -5.22
CA PRO A 155 12.51 -1.70 -5.37
C PRO A 155 12.10 -1.07 -4.04
N ALA A 156 12.32 0.24 -3.89
CA ALA A 156 11.99 0.95 -2.66
C ALA A 156 10.48 1.08 -2.44
N CYS A 157 9.70 1.30 -3.51
CA CYS A 157 8.30 1.70 -3.42
C CYS A 157 7.29 0.72 -4.05
N GLU A 158 7.69 -0.50 -4.43
CA GLU A 158 6.77 -1.50 -4.98
C GLU A 158 6.24 -2.46 -3.90
N GLY A 159 5.02 -2.98 -4.12
CA GLY A 159 4.38 -3.99 -3.26
C GLY A 159 4.47 -5.41 -3.84
N SER A 160 3.81 -6.37 -3.20
CA SER A 160 3.53 -7.75 -3.70
C SER A 160 4.70 -8.50 -4.30
N SER A 161 5.91 -8.28 -3.80
CA SER A 161 7.15 -8.88 -4.31
C SER A 161 7.51 -8.53 -5.76
N VAL A 162 6.92 -7.49 -6.32
CA VAL A 162 7.27 -6.98 -7.65
C VAL A 162 8.72 -6.51 -7.65
N GLY A 163 9.52 -6.99 -8.62
CA GLY A 163 10.94 -6.65 -8.76
C GLY A 163 11.85 -7.16 -7.63
N VAL A 164 11.39 -8.10 -6.81
CA VAL A 164 12.16 -8.68 -5.69
C VAL A 164 12.97 -9.88 -6.16
N SER A 165 14.27 -9.88 -5.86
CA SER A 165 15.18 -10.99 -6.15
C SER A 165 15.89 -11.48 -4.89
N ARG A 166 16.03 -12.80 -4.75
CA ARG A 166 16.95 -13.45 -3.82
C ARG A 166 18.28 -13.67 -4.52
N VAL A 167 19.38 -13.25 -3.92
CA VAL A 167 20.71 -13.37 -4.48
C VAL A 167 21.60 -14.12 -3.51
N PHE A 168 22.10 -15.27 -3.96
CA PHE A 168 22.91 -16.19 -3.15
C PHE A 168 24.40 -16.04 -3.41
N ASP A 169 24.79 -15.49 -4.57
CA ASP A 169 26.17 -15.30 -5.01
C ASP A 169 26.36 -13.97 -5.74
N GLU A 170 27.62 -13.58 -5.98
CA GLU A 170 27.94 -12.31 -6.64
C GLU A 170 27.50 -12.25 -8.11
N ALA A 171 27.35 -13.40 -8.78
CA ALA A 171 26.99 -13.44 -10.21
C ALA A 171 25.55 -12.92 -10.45
N GLY A 172 24.64 -13.19 -9.52
CA GLY A 172 23.24 -12.75 -9.61
C GLY A 172 22.99 -11.30 -9.20
N LEU A 173 23.98 -10.59 -8.63
CA LEU A 173 23.76 -9.25 -8.05
C LEU A 173 23.37 -8.21 -9.09
N GLN A 174 24.10 -8.12 -10.19
CA GLN A 174 23.91 -7.08 -11.20
C GLN A 174 22.52 -7.17 -11.83
N SER A 175 22.10 -8.35 -12.25
CA SER A 175 20.78 -8.58 -12.86
C SER A 175 19.63 -8.31 -11.88
N ALA A 176 19.82 -8.64 -10.61
CA ALA A 176 18.82 -8.35 -9.57
C ALA A 176 18.64 -6.84 -9.35
N VAL A 177 19.75 -6.08 -9.35
CA VAL A 177 19.70 -4.61 -9.22
C VAL A 177 19.08 -3.95 -10.45
N GLU A 178 19.43 -4.42 -11.66
CA GLU A 178 18.83 -3.93 -12.90
C GLU A 178 17.33 -4.19 -12.95
N LEU A 179 16.88 -5.38 -12.54
CA LEU A 179 15.45 -5.69 -12.40
C LEU A 179 14.77 -4.72 -11.45
N ALA A 180 15.32 -4.52 -10.23
CA ALA A 180 14.75 -3.63 -9.24
C ALA A 180 14.75 -2.15 -9.69
N ALA A 181 15.79 -1.72 -10.40
CA ALA A 181 15.92 -0.37 -10.95
C ALA A 181 14.95 -0.07 -12.11
N GLY A 182 14.42 -1.10 -12.78
CA GLY A 182 13.38 -0.97 -13.79
C GLY A 182 12.03 -0.49 -13.25
N TYR A 183 11.83 -0.57 -11.93
CA TYR A 183 10.64 -0.07 -11.28
C TYR A 183 10.88 1.34 -10.77
N PRO A 184 10.03 2.30 -11.16
CA PRO A 184 10.24 3.68 -10.76
C PRO A 184 10.18 3.82 -9.25
N GLY A 185 11.28 4.31 -8.69
CA GLY A 185 11.30 4.82 -7.32
C GLY A 185 10.49 6.10 -7.20
N GLU A 186 10.70 6.85 -6.12
CA GLU A 186 10.13 8.18 -5.96
C GLU A 186 10.49 9.04 -7.18
N SER A 187 9.48 9.60 -7.85
CA SER A 187 9.72 10.62 -8.88
C SER A 187 10.44 11.80 -8.21
N ARG A 188 11.62 12.14 -8.71
CA ARG A 188 12.35 13.33 -8.27
C ARG A 188 11.59 14.56 -8.69
#